data_fb1badea5f391af3d386bae1fd43d079
#
_entry.id   fb1badea5f391af3d386bae1fd43d079
#
_cell.length_a   1.000
_cell.length_b   1.000
_cell.length_c   1.000
_cell.angle_alpha   90.00
_cell.angle_beta   90.00
_cell.angle_gamma   90.00
#
_symmetry.space_group_name_H-M   'P 1'
#
loop_
_entity.id
_entity.type
_entity.pdbx_description
1 polymer ?
#
loop_
_entity_poly.entity_id
_entity_poly.type
_entity_poly.pdbx_seq_one_letter_code
_entity_poly.pdbx_strand_id
1 'polypeptide(L)'
;NKPAGKLPAQATSSKVSIDQSGNIARSIKSGTNVNSLLQSINEKQYCEIRKNNVKQSGNVSVGTGMQLCVINNNKVVKSYNIIVTGDTNGDGKTNITDLIAVKQSILGRSSLSNIQKQAADMNNDGKVNITDFIKVKAKILGRE
;
A
#
# COMPACT_ATOMS: atom_id res chain seq x y z
N ASN A 1 -14.48 -17.71 12.72
CA ASN A 1 -15.22 -18.89 12.39
C ASN A 1 -15.41 -19.01 10.89
N LYS A 2 -15.08 -20.14 10.34
CA LYS A 2 -15.16 -20.34 8.89
C LYS A 2 -16.60 -20.54 8.46
N PRO A 3 -17.05 -19.88 7.39
CA PRO A 3 -18.34 -20.18 6.81
C PRO A 3 -18.32 -21.59 6.21
N ALA A 4 -19.47 -22.25 6.22
CA ALA A 4 -19.62 -23.50 5.50
C ALA A 4 -19.44 -23.22 4.02
N GLY A 5 -18.66 -24.04 3.33
CA GLY A 5 -18.46 -23.90 1.91
C GLY A 5 -17.09 -23.37 1.54
N LYS A 6 -17.04 -22.46 0.58
CA LYS A 6 -15.78 -22.02 -0.01
C LYS A 6 -14.97 -21.11 0.89
N LEU A 7 -13.65 -21.32 0.90
CA LEU A 7 -12.70 -20.35 1.44
C LEU A 7 -12.53 -19.21 0.43
N PRO A 8 -12.28 -17.99 0.92
CA PRO A 8 -12.09 -16.86 0.00
C PRO A 8 -10.84 -17.06 -0.85
N ALA A 9 -10.92 -16.64 -2.10
CA ALA A 9 -9.80 -16.66 -3.03
C ALA A 9 -9.24 -15.28 -3.28
N GLN A 10 -9.85 -14.25 -2.71
CA GLN A 10 -9.42 -12.86 -2.90
C GLN A 10 -9.83 -12.01 -1.71
N ALA A 11 -9.22 -10.85 -1.59
CA ALA A 11 -9.55 -9.88 -0.56
C ALA A 11 -10.44 -8.79 -1.15
N THR A 12 -11.36 -8.28 -0.34
CA THR A 12 -12.23 -7.18 -0.72
C THR A 12 -12.32 -6.17 0.41
N SER A 13 -12.66 -4.93 0.09
CA SER A 13 -12.79 -3.88 1.09
C SER A 13 -13.69 -2.78 0.59
N SER A 14 -14.45 -2.17 1.51
CA SER A 14 -15.19 -0.95 1.21
C SER A 14 -14.42 0.31 1.61
N LYS A 15 -13.28 0.15 2.28
CA LYS A 15 -12.51 1.27 2.83
C LYS A 15 -11.22 1.56 2.08
N VAL A 16 -10.60 0.53 1.51
CA VAL A 16 -9.42 0.70 0.68
C VAL A 16 -9.72 0.14 -0.70
N SER A 17 -8.97 0.60 -1.69
CA SER A 17 -9.18 0.18 -3.08
C SER A 17 -8.37 -1.07 -3.37
N ILE A 18 -9.02 -2.16 -3.73
CA ILE A 18 -8.36 -3.41 -4.07
C ILE A 18 -8.57 -3.67 -5.57
N ASP A 19 -7.47 -3.63 -6.32
CA ASP A 19 -7.47 -3.93 -7.74
C ASP A 19 -7.18 -5.40 -7.93
N GLN A 20 -8.21 -6.17 -8.26
CA GLN A 20 -8.08 -7.61 -8.41
C GLN A 20 -7.23 -8.00 -9.61
N SER A 21 -7.34 -7.26 -10.70
CA SER A 21 -6.59 -7.60 -11.92
C SER A 21 -5.13 -7.19 -11.82
N GLY A 22 -4.83 -6.08 -11.15
CA GLY A 22 -3.46 -5.60 -10.97
C GLY A 22 -2.78 -6.11 -9.71
N ASN A 23 -3.51 -6.78 -8.83
CA ASN A 23 -3.01 -7.25 -7.55
C ASN A 23 -2.42 -6.12 -6.71
N ILE A 24 -3.17 -5.03 -6.60
CA ILE A 24 -2.76 -3.80 -5.90
C ILE A 24 -3.79 -3.45 -4.83
N ALA A 25 -3.32 -3.14 -3.63
CA ALA A 25 -4.14 -2.54 -2.57
C ALA A 25 -3.66 -1.10 -2.38
N ARG A 26 -4.52 -0.14 -2.65
CA ARG A 26 -4.18 1.28 -2.62
C ARG A 26 -5.20 2.09 -1.84
N SER A 27 -5.04 3.41 -1.83
CA SER A 27 -5.85 4.34 -1.03
C SER A 27 -5.65 4.11 0.47
N ILE A 28 -4.43 3.74 0.83
CA ILE A 28 -4.02 3.49 2.20
C ILE A 28 -3.23 4.71 2.66
N LYS A 29 -3.65 5.29 3.78
CA LYS A 29 -3.00 6.51 4.30
C LYS A 29 -1.71 6.15 5.02
N SER A 30 -0.70 7.00 4.91
CA SER A 30 0.52 6.86 5.70
C SER A 30 0.15 6.91 7.20
N GLY A 31 0.85 6.13 8.00
CA GLY A 31 0.55 5.99 9.41
C GLY A 31 -0.43 4.88 9.73
N THR A 32 -1.01 4.22 8.73
CA THR A 32 -1.88 3.06 8.95
C THR A 32 -1.03 1.89 9.43
N ASN A 33 -1.47 1.22 10.50
CA ASN A 33 -0.76 0.03 10.98
C ASN A 33 -1.41 -1.24 10.44
N VAL A 34 -0.71 -2.37 10.64
CA VAL A 34 -1.16 -3.67 10.14
C VAL A 34 -2.55 -4.02 10.66
N ASN A 35 -2.76 -3.81 11.97
CA ASN A 35 -4.04 -4.14 12.58
C ASN A 35 -5.18 -3.34 11.96
N SER A 36 -4.99 -2.04 11.78
CA SER A 36 -6.00 -1.16 11.19
C SER A 36 -6.32 -1.55 9.76
N LEU A 37 -5.30 -1.88 8.97
CA LEU A 37 -5.52 -2.27 7.59
C LEU A 37 -6.30 -3.59 7.52
N LEU A 38 -5.92 -4.58 8.33
CA LEU A 38 -6.63 -5.86 8.34
C LEU A 38 -8.10 -5.69 8.75
N GLN A 39 -8.39 -4.80 9.69
CA GLN A 39 -9.77 -4.53 10.10
C GLN A 39 -10.61 -3.96 8.95
N SER A 40 -9.98 -3.33 7.96
CA SER A 40 -10.68 -2.79 6.80
C SER A 40 -10.94 -3.82 5.70
N ILE A 41 -10.38 -5.03 5.83
CA ILE A 41 -10.53 -6.10 4.83
C ILE A 41 -11.67 -7.02 5.25
N ASN A 42 -12.59 -7.30 4.32
CA ASN A 42 -13.76 -8.13 4.61
C ASN A 42 -13.37 -9.56 4.98
N GLU A 43 -12.34 -10.10 4.32
CA GLU A 43 -11.85 -11.45 4.54
C GLU A 43 -10.70 -11.50 5.56
N LYS A 44 -10.67 -10.58 6.51
CA LYS A 44 -9.51 -10.40 7.40
C LYS A 44 -9.06 -11.65 8.14
N GLN A 45 -9.99 -12.55 8.47
CA GLN A 45 -9.63 -13.78 9.18
C GLN A 45 -8.84 -14.76 8.32
N TYR A 46 -8.80 -14.54 7.01
CA TYR A 46 -8.01 -15.34 6.07
C TYR A 46 -6.82 -14.58 5.53
N CYS A 47 -6.56 -13.37 6.03
CA CYS A 47 -5.54 -12.49 5.48
C CYS A 47 -4.43 -12.21 6.47
N GLU A 48 -3.24 -12.01 5.94
CA GLU A 48 -2.13 -11.50 6.72
C GLU A 48 -1.32 -10.53 5.85
N ILE A 49 -0.53 -9.70 6.52
CA ILE A 49 0.34 -8.74 5.84
C ILE A 49 1.77 -9.19 6.04
N ARG A 50 2.53 -9.24 4.94
CA ARG A 50 3.93 -9.69 4.95
C ARG A 50 4.85 -8.61 4.41
N LYS A 51 6.04 -8.58 4.97
CA LYS A 51 7.14 -7.76 4.45
C LYS A 51 8.31 -8.72 4.21
N ASN A 52 8.75 -8.83 2.96
CA ASN A 52 9.81 -9.76 2.57
C ASN A 52 9.49 -11.19 3.06
N ASN A 53 8.24 -11.61 2.88
CA ASN A 53 7.72 -12.92 3.27
C ASN A 53 7.67 -13.16 4.78
N VAL A 54 7.85 -12.13 5.59
CA VAL A 54 7.73 -12.22 7.05
C VAL A 54 6.43 -11.58 7.48
N LYS A 55 5.61 -12.34 8.20
CA LYS A 55 4.32 -11.83 8.71
C LYS A 55 4.54 -10.66 9.65
N GLN A 56 3.76 -9.61 9.44
CA GLN A 56 3.73 -8.41 10.28
C GLN A 56 2.43 -8.39 11.07
N SER A 57 2.45 -7.80 12.24
CA SER A 57 1.26 -7.76 13.08
C SER A 57 1.25 -6.53 13.99
N GLY A 58 0.06 -6.24 14.53
CA GLY A 58 -0.14 -5.24 15.56
C GLY A 58 0.03 -3.81 15.06
N ASN A 59 0.87 -3.07 15.75
CA ASN A 59 1.07 -1.64 15.50
C ASN A 59 2.18 -1.33 14.49
N VAL A 60 2.71 -2.34 13.82
CA VAL A 60 3.70 -2.13 12.78
C VAL A 60 3.06 -1.30 11.66
N SER A 61 3.74 -0.24 11.23
CA SER A 61 3.24 0.59 10.13
C SER A 61 3.27 -0.17 8.82
N VAL A 62 2.19 -0.04 8.05
CA VAL A 62 2.11 -0.62 6.72
C VAL A 62 2.87 0.29 5.77
N GLY A 63 3.76 -0.29 4.96
CA GLY A 63 4.56 0.46 4.00
C GLY A 63 4.34 -0.01 2.58
N THR A 64 4.59 0.88 1.63
CA THR A 64 4.54 0.55 0.22
C THR A 64 5.52 -0.58 -0.08
N GLY A 65 5.08 -1.59 -0.79
CA GLY A 65 5.89 -2.78 -1.10
C GLY A 65 5.65 -3.95 -0.18
N MET A 66 4.95 -3.76 0.94
CA MET A 66 4.45 -4.88 1.71
C MET A 66 3.36 -5.60 0.92
N GLN A 67 2.94 -6.77 1.37
CA GLN A 67 1.95 -7.57 0.66
C GLN A 67 0.79 -7.95 1.58
N LEU A 68 -0.41 -7.80 1.06
CA LEU A 68 -1.63 -8.33 1.66
C LEU A 68 -1.84 -9.72 1.05
N CYS A 69 -1.84 -10.75 1.90
CA CYS A 69 -1.91 -12.14 1.43
C CYS A 69 -3.19 -12.80 1.90
N VAL A 70 -3.86 -13.50 0.99
CA VAL A 70 -5.00 -14.36 1.33
C VAL A 70 -4.48 -15.77 1.49
N ILE A 71 -4.76 -16.37 2.64
CA ILE A 71 -4.23 -17.67 3.04
C ILE A 71 -5.36 -18.69 3.14
N ASN A 72 -5.24 -19.79 2.42
CA ASN A 72 -6.17 -20.91 2.51
C ASN A 72 -5.37 -22.19 2.63
N ASN A 73 -5.71 -23.04 3.60
CA ASN A 73 -5.02 -24.31 3.80
C ASN A 73 -3.51 -24.13 3.94
N ASN A 74 -3.11 -23.08 4.68
CA ASN A 74 -1.72 -22.73 4.95
C ASN A 74 -0.92 -22.31 3.71
N LYS A 75 -1.61 -21.94 2.64
CA LYS A 75 -0.97 -21.48 1.41
C LYS A 75 -1.47 -20.10 1.00
N VAL A 76 -0.57 -19.29 0.47
CA VAL A 76 -0.95 -18.00 -0.12
C VAL A 76 -1.64 -18.29 -1.45
N VAL A 77 -2.92 -17.97 -1.54
CA VAL A 77 -3.69 -18.19 -2.78
C VAL A 77 -3.78 -16.91 -3.60
N LYS A 78 -3.56 -15.76 -2.98
CA LYS A 78 -3.49 -14.48 -3.68
C LYS A 78 -2.71 -13.48 -2.83
N SER A 79 -1.96 -12.61 -3.49
CA SER A 79 -1.25 -11.53 -2.79
C SER A 79 -1.42 -10.24 -3.57
N TYR A 80 -1.44 -9.13 -2.83
CA TYR A 80 -1.59 -7.78 -3.38
C TYR A 80 -0.42 -6.94 -2.90
N ASN A 81 0.15 -6.16 -3.80
CA ASN A 81 1.16 -5.19 -3.41
C ASN A 81 0.47 -3.99 -2.76
N ILE A 82 0.94 -3.62 -1.59
CA ILE A 82 0.37 -2.50 -0.83
C ILE A 82 1.02 -1.20 -1.30
N ILE A 83 0.17 -0.22 -1.62
CA ILE A 83 0.60 1.13 -1.97
C ILE A 83 0.07 2.08 -0.90
N VAL A 84 0.98 2.66 -0.13
CA VAL A 84 0.65 3.67 0.85
C VAL A 84 0.87 5.03 0.21
N THR A 85 -0.17 5.84 0.15
CA THR A 85 -0.15 7.11 -0.57
C THR A 85 0.96 8.02 -0.06
N GLY A 86 1.88 8.39 -0.96
CA GLY A 86 3.00 9.27 -0.64
C GLY A 86 4.20 8.57 -0.02
N ASP A 87 4.11 7.29 0.28
CA ASP A 87 5.20 6.52 0.89
C ASP A 87 5.99 5.80 -0.21
N THR A 88 6.98 6.48 -0.77
CA THR A 88 7.77 5.92 -1.88
C THR A 88 8.84 4.95 -1.41
N ASN A 89 9.37 5.14 -0.20
CA ASN A 89 10.47 4.29 0.29
C ASN A 89 10.01 3.08 1.11
N GLY A 90 8.70 2.96 1.36
CA GLY A 90 8.16 1.76 1.99
C GLY A 90 8.25 1.73 3.52
N ASP A 91 8.51 2.87 4.16
CA ASP A 91 8.63 2.92 5.62
C ASP A 91 7.30 3.20 6.35
N GLY A 92 6.23 3.37 5.60
CA GLY A 92 4.90 3.62 6.17
C GLY A 92 4.62 5.07 6.50
N LYS A 93 5.54 5.96 6.17
CA LYS A 93 5.44 7.39 6.47
C LYS A 93 5.60 8.21 5.21
N THR A 94 4.98 9.38 5.18
CA THR A 94 5.19 10.35 4.11
C THR A 94 6.00 11.50 4.71
N ASN A 95 7.27 11.58 4.34
CA ASN A 95 8.20 12.57 4.91
C ASN A 95 9.16 13.08 3.84
N ILE A 96 10.18 13.85 4.29
CA ILE A 96 11.12 14.49 3.37
C ILE A 96 11.85 13.49 2.48
N THR A 97 12.11 12.28 2.97
CA THR A 97 12.77 11.24 2.18
C THR A 97 11.94 10.90 0.94
N ASP A 98 10.62 10.78 1.09
CA ASP A 98 9.71 10.51 -0.02
C ASP A 98 9.67 11.68 -1.00
N LEU A 99 9.67 12.91 -0.48
CA LEU A 99 9.67 14.10 -1.31
C LEU A 99 10.93 14.18 -2.17
N ILE A 100 12.09 13.86 -1.59
CA ILE A 100 13.36 13.84 -2.32
C ILE A 100 13.31 12.77 -3.42
N ALA A 101 12.74 11.60 -3.14
CA ALA A 101 12.61 10.53 -4.14
C ALA A 101 11.75 10.97 -5.33
N VAL A 102 10.64 11.64 -5.06
CA VAL A 102 9.77 12.19 -6.12
C VAL A 102 10.53 13.23 -6.93
N LYS A 103 11.24 14.14 -6.26
CA LYS A 103 12.02 15.17 -6.92
C LYS A 103 13.08 14.58 -7.84
N GLN A 104 13.83 13.58 -7.36
CA GLN A 104 14.88 12.97 -8.17
C GLN A 104 14.30 12.25 -9.39
N SER A 105 13.12 11.65 -9.24
CA SER A 105 12.44 11.01 -10.37
C SER A 105 12.02 12.04 -11.42
N ILE A 106 11.44 13.16 -11.00
CA ILE A 106 11.01 14.23 -11.92
C ILE A 106 12.20 14.80 -12.67
N LEU A 107 13.34 14.96 -11.98
CA LEU A 107 14.55 15.50 -12.59
C LEU A 107 15.32 14.48 -13.44
N GLY A 108 14.84 13.25 -13.51
CA GLY A 108 15.51 12.20 -14.26
C GLY A 108 16.78 11.67 -13.64
N ARG A 109 17.02 11.95 -12.36
CA ARG A 109 18.26 11.55 -11.67
C ARG A 109 18.18 10.17 -11.05
N SER A 110 16.98 9.66 -10.85
CA SER A 110 16.77 8.30 -10.37
C SER A 110 15.45 7.79 -10.91
N SER A 111 15.31 6.46 -10.92
CA SER A 111 14.08 5.82 -11.38
C SER A 111 13.33 5.26 -10.20
N LEU A 112 12.02 5.44 -10.19
CA LEU A 112 11.14 4.77 -9.24
C LEU A 112 10.67 3.45 -9.85
N SER A 113 10.54 2.42 -9.03
CA SER A 113 9.91 1.19 -9.46
C SER A 113 8.43 1.45 -9.76
N ASN A 114 7.77 0.50 -10.43
CA ASN A 114 6.34 0.63 -10.72
C ASN A 114 5.51 0.86 -9.45
N ILE A 115 5.82 0.13 -8.38
CA ILE A 115 5.12 0.28 -7.09
C ILE A 115 5.39 1.65 -6.49
N GLN A 116 6.65 2.10 -6.54
CA GLN A 116 7.01 3.42 -6.01
C GLN A 116 6.35 4.55 -6.81
N LYS A 117 6.25 4.40 -8.14
CA LYS A 117 5.55 5.38 -8.97
C LYS A 117 4.10 5.51 -8.57
N GLN A 118 3.44 4.41 -8.27
CA GLN A 118 2.05 4.45 -7.84
C GLN A 118 1.90 5.14 -6.50
N ALA A 119 2.84 4.93 -5.58
CA ALA A 119 2.83 5.63 -4.29
C ALA A 119 3.08 7.13 -4.45
N ALA A 120 3.93 7.51 -5.40
CA ALA A 120 4.25 8.91 -5.67
C ALA A 120 3.15 9.62 -6.45
N ASP A 121 2.33 8.89 -7.18
CA ASP A 121 1.26 9.44 -8.01
C ASP A 121 0.06 9.83 -7.12
N MET A 122 0.15 11.01 -6.55
CA MET A 122 -0.79 11.48 -5.53
C MET A 122 -2.18 11.78 -6.08
N ASN A 123 -2.27 12.20 -7.32
CA ASN A 123 -3.55 12.53 -7.97
C ASN A 123 -4.09 11.39 -8.83
N ASN A 124 -3.35 10.28 -8.88
CA ASN A 124 -3.78 9.06 -9.56
C ASN A 124 -4.03 9.26 -11.06
N ASP A 125 -3.21 10.08 -11.71
CA ASP A 125 -3.33 10.35 -13.14
C ASP A 125 -2.39 9.49 -14.01
N GLY A 126 -1.65 8.60 -13.39
CA GLY A 126 -0.73 7.70 -14.08
C GLY A 126 0.65 8.28 -14.33
N LYS A 127 0.92 9.48 -13.85
CA LYS A 127 2.19 10.16 -14.06
C LYS A 127 2.74 10.71 -12.75
N VAL A 128 4.06 10.75 -12.64
CA VAL A 128 4.74 11.38 -11.51
C VAL A 128 5.36 12.68 -12.02
N ASN A 129 4.82 13.82 -11.60
CA ASN A 129 5.24 15.13 -12.08
C ASN A 129 5.12 16.17 -10.96
N ILE A 130 5.28 17.44 -11.32
CA ILE A 130 5.30 18.53 -10.32
C ILE A 130 4.02 18.60 -9.49
N THR A 131 2.88 18.20 -10.05
CA THR A 131 1.61 18.18 -9.29
C THR A 131 1.72 17.23 -8.12
N ASP A 132 2.32 16.05 -8.33
CA ASP A 132 2.51 15.07 -7.27
C ASP A 132 3.50 15.56 -6.22
N PHE A 133 4.58 16.21 -6.67
CA PHE A 133 5.57 16.81 -5.77
C PHE A 133 4.89 17.80 -4.82
N ILE A 134 4.05 18.67 -5.36
CA ILE A 134 3.32 19.66 -4.56
C ILE A 134 2.40 18.99 -3.55
N LYS A 135 1.71 17.90 -3.95
CA LYS A 135 0.82 17.17 -3.06
C LYS A 135 1.56 16.44 -1.95
N VAL A 136 2.69 15.82 -2.26
CA VAL A 136 3.53 15.18 -1.22
C VAL A 136 4.00 16.23 -0.22
N LYS A 137 4.47 17.37 -0.73
CA LYS A 137 4.90 18.47 0.12
C LYS A 137 3.78 18.96 1.03
N ALA A 138 2.58 19.15 0.48
CA ALA A 138 1.42 19.58 1.27
C ALA A 138 1.07 18.57 2.37
N LYS A 139 1.15 17.28 2.07
CA LYS A 139 0.89 16.23 3.04
C LYS A 139 1.92 16.26 4.18
N ILE A 140 3.20 16.44 3.86
CA ILE A 140 4.27 16.55 4.85
C ILE A 140 4.03 17.74 5.78
N LEU A 141 3.56 18.85 5.21
CA LEU A 141 3.27 20.07 5.96
C LEU A 141 1.93 20.05 6.69
N GLY A 142 1.19 18.97 6.58
CA GLY A 142 -0.11 18.84 7.24
C GLY A 142 -1.23 19.67 6.59
N ARG A 143 -1.08 19.99 5.32
CA ARG A 143 -2.06 20.82 4.59
C ARG A 143 -3.08 20.01 3.81
N GLU A 144 -3.00 18.71 3.90
CA GLU A 144 -3.85 17.83 3.11
C GLU A 144 -4.52 16.79 3.97
#